data_da45eb52ae73e9582cd74c56e3c04598
#
_entry.id   da45eb52ae73e9582cd74c56e3c04598
#
_cell.length_a   1.000
_cell.length_b   1.000
_cell.length_c   1.000
_cell.angle_alpha   90.00
_cell.angle_beta   90.00
_cell.angle_gamma   90.00
#
_symmetry.space_group_name_H-M   'P 1'
#
loop_
_entity.id
_entity.type
_entity.pdbx_description
1 polymer ?
#
loop_
_entity_poly.entity_id
_entity_poly.type
_entity_poly.pdbx_seq_one_letter_code
_entity_poly.pdbx_strand_id
1 'polypeptide(L)'
;MAIEFGSRKENFDNFKVYETTLAGRPFKVEMGKMCGLSNASALIRYGETCVMCNVVMSPKPREGVDFFPLNVEYEEKLYAAGRIPGSFMRREGRPGERAILTSRVVDRPMRPLFPKEMRNDVCITMTVMSLDPDCSPEIAGMIGASLVTAVSEIPWNGPIGGVQVGLVDGEIVLNPTQEQRKKSDLALTVAATMDKIVMIEAGANEVDEDTMLNAIKAAHVEIKKIITFINGIVAERGKPKIDFQVVGLDMDVFHAIKEKYLDDFKAAMDTDDKNVRDAALLPIMDKIAEEYPDLTEADLDLVSYKMQKYVVRRWLLDEGKRVDGRGINEIRPLAAEVGILPRVHGSGMFTRGQTQVLTTCTLGGTKDNQLMDDLTDEQTKRYIHHYNFPPYSVGEARAPRSPGRREIGHGALAERALVPVLPSLEEFPYTIRCVSEVLSSNGSTSQASICGSTLALMDAGVPIKAPVAGISCGLITEGDRWMTMLD
;
A
#
# COMPACT_ATOMS: atom_id res chain seq x y z
N MET A 1 29.04 30.72 12.11
CA MET A 1 28.80 32.14 11.80
C MET A 1 27.70 32.20 10.72
N ALA A 2 26.48 32.55 11.12
CA ALA A 2 25.40 32.72 10.14
C ALA A 2 25.59 34.05 9.41
N ILE A 3 25.75 34.02 8.10
CA ILE A 3 25.81 35.24 7.28
C ILE A 3 24.37 35.70 7.10
N GLU A 4 23.97 36.74 7.84
CA GLU A 4 22.68 37.42 7.61
C GLU A 4 22.80 38.28 6.35
N PHE A 5 22.13 37.88 5.29
CA PHE A 5 21.93 38.74 4.12
C PHE A 5 20.70 39.62 4.37
N GLY A 6 20.92 40.87 4.77
CA GLY A 6 19.89 41.83 5.20
C GLY A 6 18.76 42.16 4.22
N SER A 7 18.86 41.76 2.93
CA SER A 7 17.83 41.99 1.91
C SER A 7 16.80 40.87 1.78
N ARG A 8 16.87 39.78 2.59
CA ARG A 8 15.99 38.58 2.45
C ARG A 8 14.85 38.51 3.46
N LYS A 9 14.71 39.45 4.38
CA LYS A 9 13.59 39.46 5.33
C LYS A 9 12.21 39.49 4.66
N GLU A 10 12.09 40.22 3.58
CA GLU A 10 10.83 40.39 2.84
C GLU A 10 10.32 39.10 2.16
N ASN A 11 11.23 38.15 1.84
CA ASN A 11 10.85 36.89 1.18
C ASN A 11 10.34 35.80 2.11
N PHE A 12 10.37 36.00 3.43
CA PHE A 12 10.02 34.98 4.44
C PHE A 12 8.98 35.48 5.46
N ASP A 13 8.19 36.48 5.12
CA ASP A 13 7.15 37.02 6.01
C ASP A 13 6.13 35.96 6.45
N ASN A 14 5.92 34.94 5.64
CA ASN A 14 5.03 33.82 5.92
C ASN A 14 5.74 32.62 6.59
N PHE A 15 7.03 32.73 6.91
CA PHE A 15 7.74 31.63 7.56
C PHE A 15 7.29 31.47 9.01
N LYS A 16 6.90 30.25 9.35
CA LYS A 16 6.53 29.86 10.72
C LYS A 16 6.99 28.46 11.04
N VAL A 17 7.36 28.25 12.30
CA VAL A 17 7.72 26.95 12.85
C VAL A 17 6.66 26.55 13.89
N TYR A 18 6.16 25.33 13.77
CA TYR A 18 5.26 24.69 14.72
C TYR A 18 5.99 23.55 15.39
N GLU A 19 5.84 23.41 16.70
CA GLU A 19 6.58 22.44 17.48
C GLU A 19 5.65 21.58 18.34
N THR A 20 5.96 20.29 18.43
CA THR A 20 5.32 19.31 19.32
C THR A 20 6.30 18.18 19.62
N THR A 21 5.82 17.12 20.23
CA THR A 21 6.57 15.88 20.40
C THR A 21 5.84 14.72 19.73
N LEU A 22 6.58 13.75 19.22
CA LEU A 22 6.08 12.49 18.69
C LEU A 22 6.82 11.34 19.37
N ALA A 23 6.11 10.48 20.10
CA ALA A 23 6.70 9.42 20.91
C ALA A 23 7.85 9.93 21.80
N GLY A 24 7.65 11.08 22.45
CA GLY A 24 8.60 11.70 23.36
C GLY A 24 9.76 12.46 22.73
N ARG A 25 9.90 12.50 21.40
CA ARG A 25 10.97 13.21 20.68
C ARG A 25 10.48 14.49 20.02
N PRO A 26 11.34 15.51 19.85
CA PRO A 26 10.97 16.76 19.20
C PRO A 26 10.47 16.53 17.77
N PHE A 27 9.33 17.13 17.44
CA PHE A 27 8.74 17.13 16.12
C PHE A 27 8.41 18.58 15.72
N LYS A 28 8.97 19.04 14.59
CA LYS A 28 8.81 20.42 14.12
C LYS A 28 8.35 20.44 12.68
N VAL A 29 7.54 21.45 12.35
CA VAL A 29 7.03 21.72 11.01
C VAL A 29 7.42 23.14 10.62
N GLU A 30 8.18 23.29 9.56
CA GLU A 30 8.55 24.59 8.98
C GLU A 30 7.75 24.82 7.70
N MET A 31 7.02 25.95 7.62
CA MET A 31 6.18 26.31 6.46
C MET A 31 6.43 27.76 6.01
N GLY A 32 6.17 28.04 4.74
CA GLY A 32 6.20 29.37 4.17
C GLY A 32 7.58 29.87 3.74
N LYS A 33 8.59 28.99 3.67
CA LYS A 33 9.97 29.36 3.27
C LYS A 33 10.41 28.70 1.96
N MET A 34 9.98 27.49 1.68
CA MET A 34 10.45 26.67 0.57
C MET A 34 9.29 26.22 -0.30
N CYS A 35 9.60 25.92 -1.58
CA CYS A 35 8.66 25.31 -2.54
C CYS A 35 7.38 26.12 -2.76
N GLY A 36 7.49 27.45 -2.92
CA GLY A 36 6.36 28.39 -3.06
C GLY A 36 5.47 28.18 -4.29
N LEU A 37 5.84 27.31 -5.24
CA LEU A 37 5.02 26.95 -6.41
C LEU A 37 4.16 25.71 -6.19
N SER A 38 4.35 24.98 -5.09
CA SER A 38 3.49 23.87 -4.71
C SER A 38 2.16 24.38 -4.13
N ASN A 39 1.09 23.59 -4.24
CA ASN A 39 -0.18 23.90 -3.58
C ASN A 39 0.01 24.04 -2.06
N ALA A 40 0.85 23.17 -1.48
CA ALA A 40 1.40 23.36 -0.14
C ALA A 40 2.74 22.63 0.01
N SER A 41 3.57 23.10 0.93
CA SER A 41 4.88 22.52 1.25
C SER A 41 5.21 22.70 2.74
N ALA A 42 5.99 21.76 3.28
CA ALA A 42 6.51 21.82 4.62
C ALA A 42 7.83 21.05 4.73
N LEU A 43 8.80 21.58 5.48
CA LEU A 43 9.93 20.80 5.96
C LEU A 43 9.59 20.23 7.33
N ILE A 44 9.57 18.92 7.41
CA ILE A 44 9.30 18.17 8.63
C ILE A 44 10.62 17.81 9.28
N ARG A 45 10.74 18.09 10.58
CA ARG A 45 11.88 17.67 11.40
C ARG A 45 11.38 16.74 12.50
N TYR A 46 11.92 15.54 12.54
CA TYR A 46 11.72 14.58 13.63
C TYR A 46 13.09 14.21 14.18
N GLY A 47 13.43 14.72 15.38
CA GLY A 47 14.82 14.75 15.80
C GLY A 47 15.68 15.50 14.77
N GLU A 48 16.75 14.88 14.30
CA GLU A 48 17.59 15.42 13.22
C GLU A 48 17.19 14.93 11.80
N THR A 49 16.21 14.04 11.71
CA THR A 49 15.62 13.67 10.41
C THR A 49 14.86 14.86 9.80
N CYS A 50 15.15 15.18 8.55
CA CYS A 50 14.47 16.23 7.81
C CYS A 50 13.86 15.66 6.53
N VAL A 51 12.54 15.85 6.34
CA VAL A 51 11.83 15.42 5.14
C VAL A 51 11.10 16.62 4.52
N MET A 52 11.41 16.95 3.28
CA MET A 52 10.69 17.95 2.51
C MET A 52 9.43 17.31 1.91
N CYS A 53 8.27 17.79 2.29
CA CYS A 53 6.98 17.32 1.80
C CYS A 53 6.30 18.38 0.95
N ASN A 54 5.82 17.97 -0.23
CA ASN A 54 5.14 18.84 -1.18
C ASN A 54 3.89 18.13 -1.71
N VAL A 55 2.84 18.91 -1.99
CA VAL A 55 1.69 18.44 -2.76
C VAL A 55 1.41 19.40 -3.91
N VAL A 56 1.15 18.83 -5.08
CA VAL A 56 0.78 19.58 -6.30
C VAL A 56 -0.39 18.88 -6.96
N MET A 57 -1.36 19.67 -7.43
CA MET A 57 -2.52 19.21 -8.18
C MET A 57 -2.57 19.87 -9.55
N SER A 58 -2.93 19.13 -10.60
CA SER A 58 -3.17 19.67 -11.92
C SER A 58 -4.41 20.61 -11.92
N PRO A 59 -4.38 21.72 -12.69
CA PRO A 59 -5.52 22.65 -12.74
C PRO A 59 -6.74 22.07 -13.46
N LYS A 60 -6.57 21.02 -14.27
CA LYS A 60 -7.63 20.36 -15.04
C LYS A 60 -7.64 18.87 -14.77
N PRO A 61 -8.82 18.21 -14.81
CA PRO A 61 -8.89 16.77 -14.75
C PRO A 61 -8.18 16.12 -15.94
N ARG A 62 -7.63 14.93 -15.71
CA ARG A 62 -7.03 14.09 -16.77
C ARG A 62 -8.14 13.45 -17.58
N GLU A 63 -8.10 13.62 -18.89
CA GLU A 63 -9.05 13.00 -19.80
C GLU A 63 -8.75 11.50 -20.01
N GLY A 64 -9.77 10.69 -20.25
CA GLY A 64 -9.66 9.29 -20.61
C GLY A 64 -9.21 8.36 -19.48
N VAL A 65 -9.39 8.74 -18.21
CA VAL A 65 -9.11 7.88 -17.06
C VAL A 65 -10.37 7.65 -16.22
N ASP A 66 -10.54 6.41 -15.77
CA ASP A 66 -11.63 5.92 -14.94
C ASP A 66 -11.30 5.90 -13.43
N PHE A 67 -10.06 6.20 -13.07
CA PHE A 67 -9.53 6.18 -11.71
C PHE A 67 -9.04 7.56 -11.25
N PHE A 68 -8.88 7.72 -9.94
CA PHE A 68 -8.25 8.92 -9.35
C PHE A 68 -6.71 8.84 -9.51
N PRO A 69 -6.09 9.78 -10.28
CA PRO A 69 -4.66 9.73 -10.60
C PRO A 69 -3.81 10.35 -9.49
N LEU A 70 -3.72 9.66 -8.34
CA LEU A 70 -2.80 10.00 -7.24
C LEU A 70 -1.44 9.37 -7.48
N ASN A 71 -0.40 10.15 -7.36
CA ASN A 71 0.98 9.70 -7.32
C ASN A 71 1.63 10.11 -5.99
N VAL A 72 2.17 9.15 -5.25
CA VAL A 72 2.90 9.38 -4.00
C VAL A 72 4.33 8.92 -4.21
N GLU A 73 5.28 9.86 -4.07
CA GLU A 73 6.70 9.62 -4.27
C GLU A 73 7.45 9.81 -2.95
N TYR A 74 8.29 8.84 -2.63
CA TYR A 74 9.24 8.92 -1.53
C TYR A 74 10.65 8.80 -2.10
N GLU A 75 11.46 9.80 -1.87
CA GLU A 75 12.81 9.88 -2.43
C GLU A 75 13.85 9.82 -1.32
N GLU A 76 14.69 8.80 -1.39
CA GLU A 76 15.87 8.67 -0.55
C GLU A 76 17.06 9.33 -1.24
N LYS A 77 17.67 10.30 -0.57
CA LYS A 77 18.90 10.96 -1.03
C LYS A 77 20.05 10.48 -0.15
N LEU A 78 21.04 9.83 -0.72
CA LEU A 78 22.15 9.27 0.06
C LEU A 78 22.97 10.33 0.82
N TYR A 79 22.94 11.59 0.34
CA TYR A 79 23.54 12.69 1.08
C TYR A 79 22.87 12.93 2.46
N ALA A 80 21.61 12.50 2.64
CA ALA A 80 20.94 12.58 3.94
C ALA A 80 21.65 11.77 5.04
N ALA A 81 22.35 10.72 4.66
CA ALA A 81 23.21 9.91 5.53
C ALA A 81 24.72 10.19 5.30
N GLY A 82 25.08 11.30 4.64
CA GLY A 82 26.47 11.66 4.37
C GLY A 82 27.17 10.73 3.37
N ARG A 83 26.42 10.01 2.51
CA ARG A 83 26.96 9.04 1.56
C ARG A 83 26.85 9.52 0.10
N ILE A 84 27.77 9.04 -0.74
CA ILE A 84 27.73 9.21 -2.19
C ILE A 84 27.19 7.91 -2.80
N PRO A 85 26.26 7.97 -3.79
CA PRO A 85 25.73 6.77 -4.45
C PRO A 85 26.81 5.84 -5.01
N GLY A 86 26.63 4.52 -4.79
CA GLY A 86 27.57 3.49 -5.23
C GLY A 86 27.58 3.23 -6.73
N SER A 87 26.56 3.69 -7.47
CA SER A 87 26.43 3.52 -8.92
C SER A 87 27.59 4.18 -9.71
N PHE A 88 27.82 3.74 -10.95
CA PHE A 88 28.86 4.32 -11.82
C PHE A 88 28.70 5.85 -12.00
N MET A 89 27.47 6.31 -12.15
CA MET A 89 27.17 7.76 -12.33
C MET A 89 27.25 8.57 -11.03
N ARG A 90 27.46 7.92 -9.88
CA ARG A 90 27.46 8.56 -8.55
C ARG A 90 26.22 9.45 -8.30
N ARG A 91 25.09 9.00 -8.80
CA ARG A 91 23.80 9.68 -8.71
C ARG A 91 22.72 8.67 -8.36
N GLU A 92 21.72 9.11 -7.58
CA GLU A 92 20.52 8.31 -7.32
C GLU A 92 19.81 8.01 -8.64
N GLY A 93 19.46 6.75 -8.84
CA GLY A 93 18.73 6.26 -10.00
C GLY A 93 17.22 6.27 -9.77
N ARG A 94 16.55 5.20 -10.23
CA ARG A 94 15.14 4.96 -9.92
C ARG A 94 14.99 4.66 -8.44
N PRO A 95 13.81 4.97 -7.82
CA PRO A 95 13.56 4.63 -6.44
C PRO A 95 13.83 3.15 -6.17
N GLY A 96 14.59 2.85 -5.11
CA GLY A 96 14.83 1.49 -4.64
C GLY A 96 13.57 0.82 -4.10
N GLU A 97 13.66 -0.47 -3.82
CA GLU A 97 12.54 -1.27 -3.27
C GLU A 97 11.93 -0.62 -2.03
N ARG A 98 12.76 -0.20 -1.06
CA ARG A 98 12.32 0.45 0.16
C ARG A 98 11.57 1.76 -0.11
N ALA A 99 12.09 2.62 -0.97
CA ALA A 99 11.43 3.88 -1.33
C ALA A 99 10.04 3.64 -1.96
N ILE A 100 9.94 2.60 -2.81
CA ILE A 100 8.66 2.18 -3.40
C ILE A 100 7.70 1.66 -2.33
N LEU A 101 8.17 0.85 -1.39
CA LEU A 101 7.35 0.33 -0.29
C LEU A 101 6.86 1.45 0.62
N THR A 102 7.73 2.40 0.97
CA THR A 102 7.35 3.58 1.76
C THR A 102 6.31 4.44 1.03
N SER A 103 6.49 4.69 -0.28
CA SER A 103 5.48 5.38 -1.09
C SER A 103 4.11 4.69 -0.99
N ARG A 104 4.07 3.35 -1.02
CA ARG A 104 2.83 2.57 -0.89
C ARG A 104 2.23 2.62 0.50
N VAL A 105 3.06 2.60 1.55
CA VAL A 105 2.62 2.73 2.96
C VAL A 105 1.95 4.08 3.18
N VAL A 106 2.39 5.15 2.50
CA VAL A 106 1.76 6.48 2.57
C VAL A 106 0.54 6.58 1.64
N ASP A 107 0.60 6.06 0.41
CA ASP A 107 -0.52 6.10 -0.55
C ASP A 107 -1.78 5.38 -0.01
N ARG A 108 -1.62 4.20 0.58
CA ARG A 108 -2.73 3.35 1.04
C ARG A 108 -3.68 4.04 2.02
N PRO A 109 -3.23 4.73 3.08
CA PRO A 109 -4.12 5.44 4.00
C PRO A 109 -4.62 6.78 3.45
N MET A 110 -3.92 7.42 2.52
CA MET A 110 -4.30 8.72 1.98
C MET A 110 -5.33 8.63 0.86
N ARG A 111 -5.16 7.69 -0.06
CA ARG A 111 -5.99 7.52 -1.27
C ARG A 111 -7.49 7.39 -0.99
N PRO A 112 -7.97 6.61 -0.01
CA PRO A 112 -9.40 6.45 0.26
C PRO A 112 -10.10 7.73 0.77
N LEU A 113 -9.34 8.72 1.21
CA LEU A 113 -9.85 9.97 1.76
C LEU A 113 -9.99 11.07 0.69
N PHE A 114 -9.54 10.84 -0.55
CA PHE A 114 -9.85 11.71 -1.68
C PHE A 114 -11.22 11.39 -2.27
N PRO A 115 -11.90 12.37 -2.88
CA PRO A 115 -13.13 12.14 -3.63
C PRO A 115 -12.89 11.15 -4.77
N LYS A 116 -13.72 10.11 -4.88
CA LYS A 116 -13.54 9.04 -5.88
C LYS A 116 -13.78 9.52 -7.32
N GLU A 117 -14.58 10.56 -7.47
CA GLU A 117 -14.97 11.16 -8.74
C GLU A 117 -13.94 12.18 -9.27
N MET A 118 -12.97 12.55 -8.46
CA MET A 118 -11.91 13.48 -8.84
C MET A 118 -10.96 12.85 -9.87
N ARG A 119 -10.65 13.58 -10.94
CA ARG A 119 -9.75 13.16 -12.03
C ARG A 119 -8.55 14.07 -12.22
N ASN A 120 -8.38 15.08 -11.38
CA ASN A 120 -7.17 15.89 -11.37
C ASN A 120 -5.97 15.03 -10.93
N ASP A 121 -4.83 15.19 -11.60
CA ASP A 121 -3.58 14.59 -11.13
C ASP A 121 -3.19 15.22 -9.79
N VAL A 122 -2.92 14.39 -8.81
CA VAL A 122 -2.35 14.81 -7.52
C VAL A 122 -1.02 14.09 -7.32
N CYS A 123 0.03 14.87 -7.09
CA CYS A 123 1.36 14.36 -6.78
C CYS A 123 1.79 14.82 -5.39
N ILE A 124 2.12 13.87 -4.53
CA ILE A 124 2.69 14.10 -3.20
C ILE A 124 4.13 13.60 -3.24
N THR A 125 5.08 14.48 -2.94
CA THR A 125 6.51 14.15 -2.95
C THR A 125 7.10 14.36 -1.57
N MET A 126 7.79 13.35 -1.07
CA MET A 126 8.51 13.34 0.19
C MET A 126 9.99 13.08 -0.10
N THR A 127 10.86 14.06 0.14
CA THR A 127 12.30 13.92 -0.10
C THR A 127 13.04 13.93 1.24
N VAL A 128 13.75 12.85 1.54
CA VAL A 128 14.57 12.74 2.75
C VAL A 128 15.86 13.53 2.54
N MET A 129 16.09 14.58 3.36
CA MET A 129 17.21 15.50 3.23
C MET A 129 18.24 15.37 4.35
N SER A 130 17.84 14.80 5.49
CA SER A 130 18.72 14.47 6.62
C SER A 130 18.14 13.25 7.33
N LEU A 131 18.98 12.36 7.83
CA LEU A 131 18.60 11.13 8.50
C LEU A 131 19.17 11.07 9.90
N ASP A 132 18.28 10.93 10.88
CA ASP A 132 18.54 10.49 12.23
C ASP A 132 18.10 9.01 12.34
N PRO A 133 19.00 8.08 12.62
CA PRO A 133 18.66 6.66 12.69
C PRO A 133 17.56 6.31 13.68
N ASP A 134 17.38 7.13 14.73
CA ASP A 134 16.37 6.92 15.76
C ASP A 134 15.00 7.54 15.44
N CYS A 135 14.93 8.37 14.39
CA CYS A 135 13.75 9.11 14.00
C CYS A 135 13.34 8.77 12.56
N SER A 136 12.36 7.86 12.40
CA SER A 136 11.95 7.33 11.10
C SER A 136 11.55 8.41 10.11
N PRO A 137 12.25 8.52 8.95
CA PRO A 137 11.89 9.44 7.89
C PRO A 137 10.58 9.05 7.20
N GLU A 138 10.17 7.79 7.24
CA GLU A 138 8.92 7.27 6.69
C GLU A 138 7.72 7.84 7.46
N ILE A 139 7.81 7.85 8.80
CA ILE A 139 6.77 8.43 9.67
C ILE A 139 6.73 9.95 9.54
N ALA A 140 7.90 10.61 9.52
CA ALA A 140 7.98 12.05 9.26
C ALA A 140 7.37 12.42 7.91
N GLY A 141 7.67 11.64 6.87
CA GLY A 141 7.10 11.81 5.52
C GLY A 141 5.59 11.60 5.48
N MET A 142 5.07 10.55 6.12
CA MET A 142 3.63 10.29 6.18
C MET A 142 2.87 11.42 6.86
N ILE A 143 3.35 11.91 8.00
CA ILE A 143 2.74 13.03 8.73
C ILE A 143 2.85 14.31 7.90
N GLY A 144 3.99 14.54 7.24
CA GLY A 144 4.20 15.67 6.36
C GLY A 144 3.29 15.65 5.12
N ALA A 145 3.15 14.50 4.46
CA ALA A 145 2.23 14.31 3.33
C ALA A 145 0.77 14.61 3.74
N SER A 146 0.36 14.12 4.91
CA SER A 146 -0.95 14.42 5.49
C SER A 146 -1.14 15.92 5.74
N LEU A 147 -0.16 16.56 6.38
CA LEU A 147 -0.21 17.98 6.70
C LEU A 147 -0.32 18.85 5.44
N VAL A 148 0.57 18.67 4.46
CA VAL A 148 0.57 19.52 3.24
C VAL A 148 -0.71 19.34 2.44
N THR A 149 -1.27 18.13 2.40
CA THR A 149 -2.55 17.87 1.74
C THR A 149 -3.71 18.53 2.49
N ALA A 150 -3.72 18.44 3.83
CA ALA A 150 -4.76 19.04 4.66
C ALA A 150 -4.77 20.57 4.60
N VAL A 151 -3.59 21.20 4.60
CA VAL A 151 -3.43 22.67 4.51
C VAL A 151 -3.72 23.21 3.11
N SER A 152 -3.48 22.41 2.04
CA SER A 152 -3.71 22.82 0.65
C SER A 152 -5.19 23.03 0.35
N GLU A 153 -5.48 23.64 -0.79
CA GLU A 153 -6.83 23.79 -1.35
C GLU A 153 -7.39 22.49 -1.97
N ILE A 154 -6.60 21.41 -2.01
CA ILE A 154 -6.99 20.13 -2.61
C ILE A 154 -8.08 19.45 -1.78
N PRO A 155 -9.20 19.01 -2.37
CA PRO A 155 -10.27 18.29 -1.68
C PRO A 155 -9.76 16.97 -1.09
N TRP A 156 -9.79 16.83 0.23
CA TRP A 156 -9.32 15.64 0.94
C TRP A 156 -9.90 15.57 2.36
N ASN A 157 -10.38 14.39 2.77
CA ASN A 157 -11.08 14.15 4.04
C ASN A 157 -10.15 13.67 5.18
N GLY A 158 -8.87 14.07 5.14
CA GLY A 158 -7.94 13.87 6.25
C GLY A 158 -8.14 14.92 7.36
N PRO A 159 -7.16 15.03 8.29
CA PRO A 159 -5.82 14.44 8.23
C PRO A 159 -5.72 13.00 8.75
N ILE A 160 -4.61 12.37 8.42
CA ILE A 160 -4.15 11.12 9.02
C ILE A 160 -2.87 11.37 9.83
N GLY A 161 -2.61 10.50 10.78
CA GLY A 161 -1.30 10.37 11.42
C GLY A 161 -0.77 8.95 11.26
N GLY A 162 0.51 8.77 11.55
CA GLY A 162 1.16 7.46 11.52
C GLY A 162 2.24 7.32 12.57
N VAL A 163 2.42 6.09 13.06
CA VAL A 163 3.51 5.72 13.96
C VAL A 163 3.99 4.30 13.66
N GLN A 164 5.25 4.03 13.98
CA GLN A 164 5.79 2.69 14.07
C GLN A 164 5.65 2.16 15.50
N VAL A 165 5.45 0.85 15.63
CA VAL A 165 5.38 0.18 16.94
C VAL A 165 6.30 -1.01 16.92
N GLY A 166 7.10 -1.15 17.96
CA GLY A 166 7.92 -2.32 18.25
C GLY A 166 7.42 -3.04 19.51
N LEU A 167 7.86 -4.28 19.66
CA LEU A 167 7.73 -5.09 20.88
C LEU A 167 9.14 -5.47 21.34
N VAL A 168 9.63 -4.82 22.38
CA VAL A 168 10.99 -4.98 22.89
C VAL A 168 10.93 -5.51 24.32
N ASP A 169 11.50 -6.68 24.56
CA ASP A 169 11.46 -7.35 25.88
C ASP A 169 10.04 -7.48 26.46
N GLY A 170 9.04 -7.69 25.57
CA GLY A 170 7.62 -7.79 25.93
C GLY A 170 6.89 -6.47 26.11
N GLU A 171 7.56 -5.33 25.96
CA GLU A 171 6.98 -3.99 26.13
C GLU A 171 6.71 -3.33 24.76
N ILE A 172 5.53 -2.70 24.64
CA ILE A 172 5.13 -1.94 23.44
C ILE A 172 5.91 -0.61 23.41
N VAL A 173 6.67 -0.38 22.36
CA VAL A 173 7.48 0.84 22.15
C VAL A 173 6.99 1.56 20.90
N LEU A 174 6.63 2.85 21.05
CA LEU A 174 6.23 3.71 19.93
C LEU A 174 7.46 4.36 19.28
N ASN A 175 7.52 4.30 17.95
CA ASN A 175 8.65 4.76 17.14
C ASN A 175 10.00 4.28 17.71
N PRO A 176 10.26 2.96 17.74
CA PRO A 176 11.45 2.40 18.35
C PRO A 176 12.73 2.99 17.75
N THR A 177 13.76 3.19 18.58
CA THR A 177 15.12 3.57 18.14
C THR A 177 15.73 2.49 17.26
N GLN A 178 16.83 2.79 16.59
CA GLN A 178 17.55 1.81 15.78
C GLN A 178 17.93 0.56 16.58
N GLU A 179 18.45 0.73 17.78
CA GLU A 179 18.83 -0.40 18.66
C GLU A 179 17.62 -1.19 19.16
N GLN A 180 16.50 -0.51 19.42
CA GLN A 180 15.25 -1.17 19.78
C GLN A 180 14.66 -1.97 18.61
N ARG A 181 14.73 -1.44 17.38
CA ARG A 181 14.26 -2.18 16.17
C ARG A 181 15.01 -3.48 15.97
N LYS A 182 16.32 -3.52 16.22
CA LYS A 182 17.13 -4.75 16.10
C LYS A 182 16.72 -5.87 17.06
N LYS A 183 16.12 -5.50 18.21
CA LYS A 183 15.68 -6.44 19.26
C LYS A 183 14.18 -6.69 19.24
N SER A 184 13.46 -5.98 18.41
CA SER A 184 12.00 -6.01 18.42
C SER A 184 11.43 -7.23 17.74
N ASP A 185 10.49 -7.92 18.38
CA ASP A 185 9.71 -9.00 17.79
C ASP A 185 8.55 -8.51 16.91
N LEU A 186 8.35 -7.20 16.85
CA LEU A 186 7.27 -6.58 16.07
C LEU A 186 7.80 -5.37 15.30
N ALA A 187 7.52 -5.33 14.00
CA ALA A 187 7.68 -4.16 13.15
C ALA A 187 6.31 -3.79 12.59
N LEU A 188 5.57 -2.95 13.30
CA LEU A 188 4.20 -2.57 12.96
C LEU A 188 4.16 -1.09 12.58
N THR A 189 3.59 -0.77 11.42
CA THR A 189 3.23 0.60 11.03
C THR A 189 1.71 0.74 11.04
N VAL A 190 1.22 1.74 11.76
CA VAL A 190 -0.20 2.08 11.83
C VAL A 190 -0.43 3.47 11.31
N ALA A 191 -1.42 3.63 10.42
CA ALA A 191 -1.95 4.94 10.04
C ALA A 191 -3.45 5.01 10.34
N ALA A 192 -3.89 6.14 10.86
CA ALA A 192 -5.26 6.34 11.31
C ALA A 192 -5.74 7.78 11.08
N THR A 193 -7.06 7.95 11.00
CA THR A 193 -7.76 9.22 11.24
C THR A 193 -8.03 9.38 12.74
N MET A 194 -8.71 10.46 13.13
CA MET A 194 -9.11 10.67 14.53
C MET A 194 -9.93 9.47 15.08
N ASP A 195 -10.76 8.87 14.24
CA ASP A 195 -11.77 7.89 14.67
C ASP A 195 -11.50 6.47 14.20
N LYS A 196 -10.74 6.27 13.11
CA LYS A 196 -10.59 4.96 12.44
C LYS A 196 -9.15 4.64 12.09
N ILE A 197 -8.75 3.39 12.31
CA ILE A 197 -7.55 2.83 11.72
C ILE A 197 -7.78 2.65 10.23
N VAL A 198 -6.91 3.19 9.38
CA VAL A 198 -7.05 3.17 7.92
C VAL A 198 -6.00 2.32 7.22
N MET A 199 -4.89 2.03 7.90
CA MET A 199 -3.85 1.15 7.37
C MET A 199 -3.05 0.51 8.50
N ILE A 200 -2.76 -0.77 8.33
CA ILE A 200 -1.87 -1.57 9.17
C ILE A 200 -0.90 -2.29 8.24
N GLU A 201 0.38 -2.30 8.60
CA GLU A 201 1.40 -3.12 7.96
C GLU A 201 2.34 -3.67 9.03
N ALA A 202 2.43 -4.99 9.14
CA ALA A 202 3.20 -5.65 10.17
C ALA A 202 4.13 -6.74 9.64
N GLY A 203 5.29 -6.88 10.28
CA GLY A 203 6.12 -8.06 10.33
C GLY A 203 6.30 -8.44 11.79
N ALA A 204 6.22 -9.72 12.13
CA ALA A 204 6.28 -10.15 13.53
C ALA A 204 6.95 -11.53 13.66
N ASN A 205 7.63 -11.74 14.77
CA ASN A 205 8.17 -13.04 15.19
C ASN A 205 7.12 -13.78 16.03
N GLU A 206 6.04 -14.25 15.38
CA GLU A 206 4.96 -15.04 16.02
C GLU A 206 4.30 -14.32 17.22
N VAL A 207 4.10 -13.01 17.14
CA VAL A 207 3.40 -12.22 18.16
C VAL A 207 1.92 -12.58 18.15
N ASP A 208 1.33 -12.78 19.34
CA ASP A 208 -0.09 -13.14 19.50
C ASP A 208 -1.04 -11.98 19.12
N GLU A 209 -2.30 -12.32 18.86
CA GLU A 209 -3.33 -11.39 18.38
C GLU A 209 -3.69 -10.30 19.41
N ASP A 210 -3.71 -10.64 20.70
CA ASP A 210 -4.02 -9.67 21.77
C ASP A 210 -2.92 -8.65 21.92
N THR A 211 -1.67 -9.05 21.89
CA THR A 211 -0.50 -8.17 21.88
C THR A 211 -0.50 -7.28 20.63
N MET A 212 -0.78 -7.84 19.45
CA MET A 212 -0.93 -7.08 18.22
C MET A 212 -2.05 -6.03 18.32
N LEU A 213 -3.20 -6.40 18.84
CA LEU A 213 -4.33 -5.49 19.02
C LEU A 213 -3.99 -4.36 20.00
N ASN A 214 -3.30 -4.68 21.09
CA ASN A 214 -2.86 -3.68 22.07
C ASN A 214 -1.84 -2.71 21.46
N ALA A 215 -0.92 -3.19 20.64
CA ALA A 215 0.02 -2.37 19.89
C ALA A 215 -0.69 -1.39 18.94
N ILE A 216 -1.72 -1.84 18.22
CA ILE A 216 -2.55 -0.98 17.35
C ILE A 216 -3.30 0.08 18.16
N LYS A 217 -3.87 -0.29 19.30
CA LYS A 217 -4.57 0.65 20.19
C LYS A 217 -3.61 1.72 20.74
N ALA A 218 -2.42 1.32 21.19
CA ALA A 218 -1.39 2.24 21.66
C ALA A 218 -0.96 3.23 20.56
N ALA A 219 -0.77 2.74 19.33
CA ALA A 219 -0.49 3.56 18.17
C ALA A 219 -1.56 4.62 17.93
N HIS A 220 -2.84 4.24 17.99
CA HIS A 220 -3.95 5.17 17.74
C HIS A 220 -4.01 6.32 18.76
N VAL A 221 -3.66 6.05 20.02
CA VAL A 221 -3.59 7.11 21.06
C VAL A 221 -2.56 8.18 20.68
N GLU A 222 -1.38 7.79 20.20
CA GLU A 222 -0.34 8.74 19.79
C GLU A 222 -0.72 9.45 18.47
N ILE A 223 -1.31 8.73 17.52
CA ILE A 223 -1.79 9.29 16.27
C ILE A 223 -2.81 10.40 16.48
N LYS A 224 -3.74 10.26 17.43
CA LYS A 224 -4.71 11.31 17.78
C LYS A 224 -4.05 12.61 18.22
N LYS A 225 -2.94 12.55 18.97
CA LYS A 225 -2.18 13.75 19.36
C LYS A 225 -1.60 14.47 18.16
N ILE A 226 -1.01 13.72 17.21
CA ILE A 226 -0.47 14.29 15.98
C ILE A 226 -1.56 14.87 15.09
N ILE A 227 -2.70 14.23 14.96
CA ILE A 227 -3.85 14.77 14.20
C ILE A 227 -4.34 16.08 14.83
N THR A 228 -4.41 16.15 16.16
CA THR A 228 -4.78 17.39 16.87
C THR A 228 -3.79 18.51 16.57
N PHE A 229 -2.50 18.21 16.54
CA PHE A 229 -1.45 19.17 16.17
C PHE A 229 -1.61 19.62 14.70
N ILE A 230 -1.83 18.70 13.76
CA ILE A 230 -2.08 19.03 12.35
C ILE A 230 -3.31 19.93 12.22
N ASN A 231 -4.42 19.60 12.89
CA ASN A 231 -5.65 20.39 12.85
C ASN A 231 -5.43 21.83 13.38
N GLY A 232 -4.57 22.02 14.38
CA GLY A 232 -4.16 23.35 14.84
C GLY A 232 -3.47 24.16 13.73
N ILE A 233 -2.58 23.54 12.95
CA ILE A 233 -1.92 24.19 11.81
C ILE A 233 -2.93 24.47 10.69
N VAL A 234 -3.82 23.53 10.39
CA VAL A 234 -4.87 23.69 9.37
C VAL A 234 -5.82 24.84 9.74
N ALA A 235 -6.20 24.97 11.01
CA ALA A 235 -7.03 26.09 11.47
C ALA A 235 -6.40 27.46 11.24
N GLU A 236 -5.07 27.56 11.29
CA GLU A 236 -4.33 28.80 11.07
C GLU A 236 -4.00 29.06 9.59
N ARG A 237 -3.62 28.00 8.84
CA ARG A 237 -3.02 28.12 7.50
C ARG A 237 -3.78 27.39 6.40
N GLY A 238 -4.83 26.66 6.75
CA GLY A 238 -5.62 25.91 5.79
C GLY A 238 -6.24 26.82 4.74
N LYS A 239 -6.11 26.43 3.49
CA LYS A 239 -6.80 27.07 2.37
C LYS A 239 -8.19 26.48 2.22
N PRO A 240 -9.19 27.28 1.79
CA PRO A 240 -10.51 26.75 1.41
C PRO A 240 -10.34 25.68 0.34
N LYS A 241 -11.07 24.56 0.50
CA LYS A 241 -11.04 23.48 -0.49
C LYS A 241 -11.76 23.94 -1.75
N ILE A 242 -11.15 23.66 -2.91
CA ILE A 242 -11.75 24.00 -4.20
C ILE A 242 -12.81 22.98 -4.59
N ASP A 243 -13.79 23.44 -5.37
CA ASP A 243 -14.68 22.57 -6.10
C ASP A 243 -13.92 21.92 -7.27
N PHE A 244 -14.23 20.67 -7.55
CA PHE A 244 -13.65 19.94 -8.68
C PHE A 244 -14.76 19.47 -9.63
N GLN A 245 -14.40 19.38 -10.89
CA GLN A 245 -15.32 18.87 -11.90
C GLN A 245 -15.51 17.36 -11.68
N VAL A 246 -16.74 16.94 -11.39
CA VAL A 246 -17.10 15.53 -11.36
C VAL A 246 -17.12 15.04 -12.81
N VAL A 247 -16.22 14.11 -13.12
CA VAL A 247 -16.17 13.44 -14.43
C VAL A 247 -16.66 12.01 -14.22
N GLY A 248 -17.73 11.64 -14.88
CA GLY A 248 -18.23 10.28 -14.81
C GLY A 248 -19.73 10.17 -15.08
N LEU A 249 -20.22 8.96 -14.90
CA LEU A 249 -21.58 8.54 -15.15
C LEU A 249 -22.61 9.40 -14.40
N ASP A 250 -23.61 9.90 -15.10
CA ASP A 250 -24.77 10.52 -14.50
C ASP A 250 -25.49 9.53 -13.58
N MET A 251 -25.65 9.92 -12.31
CA MET A 251 -26.26 9.04 -11.31
C MET A 251 -27.75 8.79 -11.52
N ASP A 252 -28.46 9.69 -12.14
CA ASP A 252 -29.89 9.49 -12.47
C ASP A 252 -30.02 8.44 -13.57
N VAL A 253 -29.16 8.50 -14.58
CA VAL A 253 -29.05 7.45 -15.62
C VAL A 253 -28.66 6.11 -14.99
N PHE A 254 -27.68 6.09 -14.10
CA PHE A 254 -27.32 4.86 -13.39
C PHE A 254 -28.47 4.28 -12.56
N HIS A 255 -29.26 5.12 -11.90
CA HIS A 255 -30.41 4.68 -11.11
C HIS A 255 -31.50 4.07 -12.00
N ALA A 256 -31.77 4.66 -13.17
CA ALA A 256 -32.72 4.12 -14.14
C ALA A 256 -32.27 2.75 -14.68
N ILE A 257 -30.98 2.63 -15.05
CA ILE A 257 -30.38 1.35 -15.48
C ILE A 257 -30.49 0.31 -14.37
N LYS A 258 -30.15 0.69 -13.14
CA LYS A 258 -30.21 -0.21 -11.99
C LYS A 258 -31.65 -0.73 -11.74
N GLU A 259 -32.63 0.13 -11.77
CA GLU A 259 -34.03 -0.27 -11.57
C GLU A 259 -34.48 -1.28 -12.60
N LYS A 260 -34.08 -1.10 -13.86
CA LYS A 260 -34.49 -1.94 -14.97
C LYS A 260 -33.75 -3.27 -15.07
N TYR A 261 -32.42 -3.28 -14.86
CA TYR A 261 -31.56 -4.42 -15.15
C TYR A 261 -31.03 -5.17 -13.92
N LEU A 262 -31.47 -4.79 -12.69
CA LEU A 262 -30.93 -5.37 -11.46
C LEU A 262 -31.11 -6.89 -11.39
N ASP A 263 -32.26 -7.41 -11.79
CA ASP A 263 -32.54 -8.85 -11.71
C ASP A 263 -31.78 -9.62 -12.79
N ASP A 264 -31.55 -9.05 -13.95
CA ASP A 264 -30.69 -9.64 -15.01
C ASP A 264 -29.24 -9.75 -14.50
N PHE A 265 -28.74 -8.69 -13.84
CA PHE A 265 -27.41 -8.73 -13.23
C PHE A 265 -27.30 -9.78 -12.12
N LYS A 266 -28.32 -9.90 -11.26
CA LYS A 266 -28.34 -10.95 -10.23
C LYS A 266 -28.28 -12.35 -10.84
N ALA A 267 -29.08 -12.59 -11.88
CA ALA A 267 -29.11 -13.89 -12.57
C ALA A 267 -27.76 -14.22 -13.24
N ALA A 268 -27.13 -13.23 -13.91
CA ALA A 268 -25.85 -13.41 -14.56
C ALA A 268 -24.68 -13.63 -13.58
N MET A 269 -24.80 -13.06 -12.39
CA MET A 269 -23.73 -13.11 -11.37
C MET A 269 -23.80 -14.33 -10.44
N ASP A 270 -24.89 -15.09 -10.45
CA ASP A 270 -25.09 -16.25 -9.56
C ASP A 270 -24.35 -17.49 -10.09
N THR A 271 -23.01 -17.43 -10.08
CA THR A 271 -22.12 -18.50 -10.54
C THR A 271 -20.74 -18.39 -9.87
N ASP A 272 -20.10 -19.53 -9.65
CA ASP A 272 -18.74 -19.67 -9.12
C ASP A 272 -17.65 -19.47 -10.20
N ASP A 273 -18.01 -19.58 -11.49
CA ASP A 273 -17.09 -19.44 -12.62
C ASP A 273 -17.09 -18.00 -13.16
N LYS A 274 -15.91 -17.37 -13.08
CA LYS A 274 -15.69 -16.00 -13.58
C LYS A 274 -15.99 -15.88 -15.08
N ASN A 275 -15.58 -16.87 -15.90
CA ASN A 275 -15.76 -16.80 -17.35
C ASN A 275 -17.23 -16.92 -17.73
N VAL A 276 -17.99 -17.78 -17.04
CA VAL A 276 -19.44 -17.92 -17.22
C VAL A 276 -20.14 -16.61 -16.86
N ARG A 277 -19.78 -16.01 -15.74
CA ARG A 277 -20.33 -14.70 -15.30
C ARG A 277 -20.03 -13.60 -16.33
N ASP A 278 -18.77 -13.48 -16.72
CA ASP A 278 -18.34 -12.42 -17.66
C ASP A 278 -19.05 -12.58 -19.02
N ALA A 279 -19.21 -13.80 -19.53
CA ALA A 279 -19.98 -14.10 -20.74
C ALA A 279 -21.49 -13.80 -20.60
N ALA A 280 -22.08 -14.03 -19.42
CA ALA A 280 -23.49 -13.75 -19.15
C ALA A 280 -23.80 -12.26 -19.03
N LEU A 281 -22.81 -11.45 -18.60
CA LEU A 281 -22.96 -9.99 -18.50
C LEU A 281 -22.90 -9.29 -19.87
N LEU A 282 -22.19 -9.82 -20.85
CA LEU A 282 -22.04 -9.19 -22.18
C LEU A 282 -23.37 -8.82 -22.84
N PRO A 283 -24.34 -9.74 -23.02
CA PRO A 283 -25.61 -9.40 -23.69
C PRO A 283 -26.46 -8.40 -22.89
N ILE A 284 -26.27 -8.28 -21.57
CA ILE A 284 -26.94 -7.27 -20.74
C ILE A 284 -26.32 -5.91 -21.03
N MET A 285 -24.98 -5.85 -21.09
CA MET A 285 -24.27 -4.61 -21.39
C MET A 285 -24.54 -4.12 -22.82
N ASP A 286 -24.66 -5.03 -23.79
CA ASP A 286 -25.04 -4.70 -25.17
C ASP A 286 -26.43 -4.03 -25.23
N LYS A 287 -27.42 -4.59 -24.51
CA LYS A 287 -28.75 -3.98 -24.40
C LYS A 287 -28.73 -2.60 -23.75
N ILE A 288 -27.92 -2.42 -22.70
CA ILE A 288 -27.77 -1.11 -22.04
C ILE A 288 -27.14 -0.12 -23.03
N ALA A 289 -26.12 -0.52 -23.79
CA ALA A 289 -25.48 0.34 -24.78
C ALA A 289 -26.44 0.75 -25.91
N GLU A 290 -27.31 -0.16 -26.38
CA GLU A 290 -28.34 0.15 -27.38
C GLU A 290 -29.41 1.12 -26.84
N GLU A 291 -29.79 1.00 -25.58
CA GLU A 291 -30.85 1.83 -24.98
C GLU A 291 -30.33 3.21 -24.54
N TYR A 292 -29.04 3.28 -24.17
CA TYR A 292 -28.38 4.52 -23.71
C TYR A 292 -27.20 4.86 -24.64
N PRO A 293 -27.45 5.25 -25.89
CA PRO A 293 -26.39 5.46 -26.89
C PRO A 293 -25.46 6.65 -26.59
N ASP A 294 -25.82 7.51 -25.64
CA ASP A 294 -24.99 8.64 -25.20
C ASP A 294 -23.91 8.24 -24.19
N LEU A 295 -23.97 7.00 -23.65
CA LEU A 295 -22.94 6.49 -22.74
C LEU A 295 -21.67 6.10 -23.52
N THR A 296 -20.54 6.58 -23.02
CA THR A 296 -19.22 6.15 -23.55
C THR A 296 -18.89 4.72 -23.10
N GLU A 297 -17.92 4.08 -23.74
CA GLU A 297 -17.39 2.78 -23.30
C GLU A 297 -16.94 2.80 -21.83
N ALA A 298 -16.29 3.88 -21.39
CA ALA A 298 -15.89 4.09 -19.99
C ALA A 298 -17.09 4.22 -19.04
N ASP A 299 -18.20 4.83 -19.48
CA ASP A 299 -19.43 4.90 -18.67
C ASP A 299 -20.08 3.53 -18.55
N LEU A 300 -20.11 2.74 -19.63
CA LEU A 300 -20.61 1.36 -19.62
C LEU A 300 -19.82 0.47 -18.69
N ASP A 301 -18.48 0.55 -18.70
CA ASP A 301 -17.62 -0.16 -17.78
C ASP A 301 -17.91 0.23 -16.31
N LEU A 302 -18.14 1.52 -16.07
CA LEU A 302 -18.48 2.02 -14.74
C LEU A 302 -19.89 1.56 -14.31
N VAL A 303 -20.86 1.50 -15.21
CA VAL A 303 -22.19 0.90 -14.97
C VAL A 303 -22.03 -0.54 -14.55
N SER A 304 -21.32 -1.35 -15.36
CA SER A 304 -21.07 -2.76 -15.06
C SER A 304 -20.43 -2.95 -13.68
N TYR A 305 -19.36 -2.21 -13.40
CA TYR A 305 -18.68 -2.25 -12.10
C TYR A 305 -19.61 -1.89 -10.93
N LYS A 306 -20.37 -0.77 -11.04
CA LYS A 306 -21.27 -0.32 -9.97
C LYS A 306 -22.42 -1.29 -9.75
N MET A 307 -22.98 -1.89 -10.81
CA MET A 307 -24.04 -2.89 -10.73
C MET A 307 -23.56 -4.17 -10.05
N GLN A 308 -22.45 -4.74 -10.51
CA GLN A 308 -21.84 -5.93 -9.88
C GLN A 308 -21.53 -5.68 -8.40
N LYS A 309 -20.92 -4.55 -8.09
CA LYS A 309 -20.64 -4.15 -6.71
C LYS A 309 -21.90 -4.02 -5.86
N TYR A 310 -22.97 -3.46 -6.40
CA TYR A 310 -24.25 -3.32 -5.70
C TYR A 310 -24.84 -4.70 -5.38
N VAL A 311 -24.93 -5.59 -6.36
CA VAL A 311 -25.45 -6.96 -6.20
C VAL A 311 -24.66 -7.72 -5.12
N VAL A 312 -23.33 -7.78 -5.25
CA VAL A 312 -22.47 -8.50 -4.29
C VAL A 312 -22.63 -7.96 -2.88
N ARG A 313 -22.67 -6.63 -2.72
CA ARG A 313 -22.84 -6.02 -1.40
C ARG A 313 -24.20 -6.32 -0.77
N ARG A 314 -25.28 -6.33 -1.58
CA ARG A 314 -26.61 -6.70 -1.08
C ARG A 314 -26.65 -8.16 -0.67
N TRP A 315 -26.15 -9.07 -1.51
CA TRP A 315 -26.09 -10.48 -1.15
C TRP A 315 -25.32 -10.72 0.14
N LEU A 316 -24.17 -10.08 0.31
CA LEU A 316 -23.36 -10.26 1.52
C LEU A 316 -24.05 -9.66 2.77
N LEU A 317 -24.49 -8.40 2.71
CA LEU A 317 -24.99 -7.67 3.88
C LEU A 317 -26.41 -8.05 4.25
N ASP A 318 -27.26 -8.45 3.29
CA ASP A 318 -28.68 -8.71 3.51
C ASP A 318 -28.98 -10.20 3.61
N GLU A 319 -28.26 -11.05 2.86
CA GLU A 319 -28.55 -12.49 2.72
C GLU A 319 -27.43 -13.37 3.28
N GLY A 320 -26.23 -12.82 3.59
CA GLY A 320 -25.05 -13.61 3.97
C GLY A 320 -24.56 -14.52 2.84
N LYS A 321 -24.97 -14.23 1.58
CA LYS A 321 -24.66 -15.04 0.40
C LYS A 321 -23.42 -14.51 -0.31
N ARG A 322 -22.49 -15.41 -0.66
CA ARG A 322 -21.34 -15.13 -1.55
C ARG A 322 -21.72 -15.43 -3.00
N VAL A 323 -21.05 -14.76 -3.93
CA VAL A 323 -21.25 -14.92 -5.40
C VAL A 323 -21.05 -16.37 -5.83
N ASP A 324 -20.08 -17.05 -5.25
CA ASP A 324 -19.71 -18.44 -5.57
C ASP A 324 -20.40 -19.49 -4.69
N GLY A 325 -21.41 -19.10 -3.93
CA GLY A 325 -22.20 -20.00 -3.10
C GLY A 325 -21.54 -20.52 -1.83
N ARG A 326 -20.26 -20.18 -1.58
CA ARG A 326 -19.54 -20.58 -0.37
C ARG A 326 -20.11 -19.93 0.89
N GLY A 327 -19.92 -20.59 2.03
CA GLY A 327 -20.12 -19.98 3.34
C GLY A 327 -19.11 -18.83 3.60
N ILE A 328 -19.45 -17.92 4.53
CA ILE A 328 -18.65 -16.72 4.81
C ILE A 328 -17.19 -17.04 5.23
N ASN A 329 -16.98 -18.14 5.92
CA ASN A 329 -15.67 -18.59 6.40
C ASN A 329 -15.11 -19.77 5.58
N GLU A 330 -15.70 -20.07 4.45
CA GLU A 330 -15.29 -21.20 3.62
C GLU A 330 -14.19 -20.77 2.64
N ILE A 331 -13.11 -21.56 2.59
CA ILE A 331 -11.98 -21.38 1.69
C ILE A 331 -12.26 -22.11 0.37
N ARG A 332 -11.87 -21.54 -0.76
CA ARG A 332 -11.93 -22.19 -2.07
C ARG A 332 -11.15 -23.52 -2.08
N PRO A 333 -11.50 -24.48 -2.96
CA PRO A 333 -10.76 -25.74 -3.08
C PRO A 333 -9.26 -25.52 -3.26
N LEU A 334 -8.45 -26.31 -2.54
CA LEU A 334 -7.00 -26.22 -2.52
C LEU A 334 -6.36 -27.38 -3.28
N ALA A 335 -5.26 -27.08 -4.01
CA ALA A 335 -4.34 -28.08 -4.55
C ALA A 335 -2.90 -27.58 -4.40
N ALA A 336 -1.97 -28.50 -4.19
CA ALA A 336 -0.55 -28.22 -4.03
C ALA A 336 0.28 -29.30 -4.73
N GLU A 337 1.32 -28.88 -5.45
CA GLU A 337 2.28 -29.76 -6.11
C GLU A 337 3.70 -29.23 -5.89
N VAL A 338 4.68 -30.13 -5.82
CA VAL A 338 6.11 -29.81 -5.69
C VAL A 338 6.93 -30.53 -6.74
N GLY A 339 8.18 -30.14 -6.95
CA GLY A 339 9.08 -30.81 -7.89
C GLY A 339 8.67 -30.70 -9.35
N ILE A 340 7.92 -29.64 -9.74
CA ILE A 340 7.32 -29.50 -11.08
C ILE A 340 8.39 -29.21 -12.13
N LEU A 341 9.40 -28.40 -11.78
CA LEU A 341 10.42 -27.95 -12.70
C LEU A 341 11.74 -28.70 -12.47
N PRO A 342 12.26 -29.43 -13.48
CA PRO A 342 13.38 -30.39 -13.25
C PRO A 342 14.75 -29.75 -13.05
N ARG A 343 14.94 -28.45 -13.30
CA ARG A 343 16.25 -27.78 -13.28
C ARG A 343 16.40 -26.72 -12.21
N VAL A 344 15.34 -26.45 -11.44
CA VAL A 344 15.38 -25.54 -10.29
C VAL A 344 15.74 -26.30 -9.01
N HIS A 345 16.17 -25.61 -7.95
CA HIS A 345 16.52 -26.27 -6.71
C HIS A 345 15.28 -26.71 -5.90
N GLY A 346 14.18 -25.96 -6.03
CA GLY A 346 12.87 -26.34 -5.53
C GLY A 346 11.77 -25.58 -6.28
N SER A 347 10.59 -26.19 -6.39
CA SER A 347 9.42 -25.58 -7.01
C SER A 347 8.13 -26.03 -6.29
N GLY A 348 7.22 -25.08 -6.10
CA GLY A 348 5.91 -25.33 -5.51
C GLY A 348 4.81 -24.61 -6.27
N MET A 349 3.79 -25.35 -6.69
CA MET A 349 2.58 -24.77 -7.26
C MET A 349 1.46 -24.83 -6.23
N PHE A 350 0.84 -23.71 -5.97
CA PHE A 350 -0.30 -23.58 -5.11
C PHE A 350 -1.51 -23.08 -5.88
N THR A 351 -2.61 -23.79 -5.75
CA THR A 351 -3.89 -23.46 -6.38
C THR A 351 -4.97 -23.30 -5.31
N ARG A 352 -5.75 -22.21 -5.43
CA ARG A 352 -6.93 -21.95 -4.60
C ARG A 352 -8.07 -21.47 -5.50
N GLY A 353 -9.00 -22.36 -5.82
CA GLY A 353 -9.99 -22.15 -6.87
C GLY A 353 -9.31 -21.83 -8.19
N GLN A 354 -9.66 -20.71 -8.82
CA GLN A 354 -9.06 -20.24 -10.07
C GLN A 354 -7.75 -19.44 -9.86
N THR A 355 -7.29 -19.22 -8.64
CA THR A 355 -6.01 -18.57 -8.37
C THR A 355 -4.90 -19.59 -8.29
N GLN A 356 -3.85 -19.43 -9.13
CA GLN A 356 -2.72 -20.34 -9.22
C GLN A 356 -1.40 -19.57 -9.25
N VAL A 357 -0.44 -20.00 -8.41
CA VAL A 357 0.90 -19.43 -8.31
C VAL A 357 1.94 -20.55 -8.32
N LEU A 358 2.92 -20.42 -9.20
CA LEU A 358 4.11 -21.28 -9.23
C LEU A 358 5.27 -20.49 -8.62
N THR A 359 5.86 -21.02 -7.54
CA THR A 359 7.06 -20.43 -6.94
C THR A 359 8.26 -21.34 -7.17
N THR A 360 9.37 -20.73 -7.55
CA THR A 360 10.69 -21.40 -7.64
C THR A 360 11.58 -20.95 -6.51
N CYS A 361 12.41 -21.84 -6.00
CA CYS A 361 13.48 -21.55 -5.04
C CYS A 361 14.84 -21.81 -5.68
N THR A 362 15.76 -20.84 -5.56
CA THR A 362 17.15 -20.95 -6.00
C THR A 362 18.06 -20.66 -4.82
N LEU A 363 19.06 -21.52 -4.62
CA LEU A 363 20.08 -21.39 -3.58
C LEU A 363 21.39 -20.92 -4.20
N GLY A 364 21.99 -19.90 -3.61
CA GLY A 364 23.27 -19.34 -4.04
C GLY A 364 24.28 -19.26 -2.87
N GLY A 365 25.52 -18.89 -3.17
CA GLY A 365 26.52 -18.60 -2.13
C GLY A 365 26.27 -17.21 -1.51
N THR A 366 26.93 -16.90 -0.40
CA THR A 366 26.79 -15.60 0.30
C THR A 366 27.17 -14.38 -0.55
N LYS A 367 28.00 -14.57 -1.59
CA LYS A 367 28.34 -13.54 -2.58
C LYS A 367 27.16 -13.14 -3.48
N ASP A 368 26.12 -13.98 -3.52
CA ASP A 368 24.91 -13.75 -4.31
C ASP A 368 23.82 -12.98 -3.52
N ASN A 369 24.13 -12.56 -2.28
CA ASN A 369 23.25 -11.68 -1.50
C ASN A 369 22.95 -10.40 -2.29
N GLN A 370 21.73 -9.93 -2.20
CA GLN A 370 21.35 -8.65 -2.78
C GLN A 370 22.05 -7.51 -2.05
N LEU A 371 22.74 -6.64 -2.81
CA LEU A 371 23.34 -5.43 -2.26
C LEU A 371 22.27 -4.38 -2.03
N MET A 372 22.28 -3.75 -0.84
CA MET A 372 21.36 -2.68 -0.48
C MET A 372 22.09 -1.34 -0.61
N ASP A 373 21.55 -0.42 -1.43
CA ASP A 373 22.06 0.95 -1.61
C ASP A 373 20.92 1.93 -1.30
N ASP A 374 20.43 1.86 -0.06
CA ASP A 374 19.37 2.69 0.49
C ASP A 374 19.86 3.44 1.76
N LEU A 375 18.98 4.09 2.49
CA LEU A 375 19.31 4.83 3.71
C LEU A 375 19.48 3.94 4.95
N THR A 376 19.34 2.62 4.84
CA THR A 376 19.57 1.71 5.98
C THR A 376 21.05 1.41 6.20
N ASP A 377 21.34 0.83 7.38
CA ASP A 377 22.68 0.30 7.68
C ASP A 377 22.88 -1.12 7.14
N GLU A 378 21.82 -1.77 6.67
CA GLU A 378 21.91 -3.09 6.06
C GLU A 378 22.58 -2.98 4.69
N GLN A 379 23.70 -3.67 4.54
CA GLN A 379 24.46 -3.66 3.29
C GLN A 379 24.02 -4.78 2.34
N THR A 380 23.46 -5.86 2.87
CA THR A 380 23.06 -7.03 2.08
C THR A 380 21.79 -7.68 2.61
N LYS A 381 21.01 -8.24 1.70
CA LYS A 381 19.83 -9.05 2.00
C LYS A 381 20.04 -10.48 1.50
N ARG A 382 19.91 -11.47 2.40
CA ARG A 382 20.15 -12.90 2.13
C ARG A 382 18.93 -13.60 1.54
N TYR A 383 17.72 -13.29 2.04
CA TYR A 383 16.48 -13.81 1.50
C TYR A 383 15.85 -12.80 0.56
N ILE A 384 15.61 -13.23 -0.66
CA ILE A 384 15.09 -12.39 -1.74
C ILE A 384 13.81 -13.03 -2.24
N HIS A 385 12.70 -12.27 -2.23
CA HIS A 385 11.43 -12.75 -2.77
C HIS A 385 10.94 -11.82 -3.89
N HIS A 386 10.85 -12.36 -5.10
CA HIS A 386 10.28 -11.66 -6.25
C HIS A 386 8.90 -12.21 -6.59
N TYR A 387 8.02 -11.33 -7.04
CA TYR A 387 6.66 -11.64 -7.43
C TYR A 387 6.37 -11.04 -8.81
N ASN A 388 5.87 -11.85 -9.72
CA ASN A 388 5.51 -11.45 -11.07
C ASN A 388 4.02 -11.67 -11.32
N PHE A 389 3.38 -10.67 -11.94
CA PHE A 389 1.95 -10.69 -12.29
C PHE A 389 1.79 -10.43 -13.79
N PRO A 390 2.01 -11.43 -14.66
CA PRO A 390 1.94 -11.25 -16.09
C PRO A 390 0.49 -11.05 -16.56
N PRO A 391 0.27 -10.31 -17.67
CA PRO A 391 -1.06 -9.99 -18.18
C PRO A 391 -1.94 -11.20 -18.46
N TYR A 392 -1.37 -12.30 -18.94
CA TYR A 392 -2.11 -13.54 -19.21
C TYR A 392 -2.77 -14.13 -17.97
N SER A 393 -2.28 -13.82 -16.76
CA SER A 393 -2.88 -14.31 -15.51
C SER A 393 -4.31 -13.81 -15.26
N VAL A 394 -4.70 -12.75 -15.92
CA VAL A 394 -6.05 -12.17 -15.92
C VAL A 394 -6.72 -12.16 -17.30
N GLY A 395 -6.11 -12.83 -18.30
CA GLY A 395 -6.63 -12.92 -19.66
C GLY A 395 -6.39 -11.69 -20.54
N GLU A 396 -5.50 -10.78 -20.14
CA GLU A 396 -5.19 -9.57 -20.92
C GLU A 396 -4.18 -9.85 -22.04
N ALA A 397 -4.53 -9.47 -23.29
CA ALA A 397 -3.67 -9.58 -24.46
C ALA A 397 -2.72 -8.38 -24.58
N ARG A 398 -1.72 -8.32 -23.72
CA ARG A 398 -0.65 -7.28 -23.77
C ARG A 398 0.72 -7.87 -23.46
N ALA A 399 1.78 -7.18 -23.92
CA ALA A 399 3.14 -7.58 -23.62
C ALA A 399 3.47 -7.43 -22.12
N PRO A 400 4.22 -8.38 -21.53
CA PRO A 400 4.75 -8.23 -20.18
C PRO A 400 5.61 -6.97 -20.04
N ARG A 401 5.54 -6.32 -18.89
CA ARG A 401 6.37 -5.16 -18.54
C ARG A 401 7.22 -5.49 -17.31
N SER A 402 8.20 -4.64 -17.03
CA SER A 402 8.93 -4.72 -15.76
C SER A 402 7.98 -4.62 -14.58
N PRO A 403 8.28 -5.30 -13.45
CA PRO A 403 7.46 -5.23 -12.25
C PRO A 403 7.18 -3.79 -11.83
N GLY A 404 5.93 -3.49 -11.57
CA GLY A 404 5.49 -2.20 -11.06
C GLY A 404 5.50 -2.16 -9.54
N ARG A 405 5.05 -1.04 -8.97
CA ARG A 405 4.98 -0.85 -7.51
C ARG A 405 4.10 -1.89 -6.80
N ARG A 406 3.07 -2.39 -7.47
CA ARG A 406 2.15 -3.40 -6.91
C ARG A 406 2.87 -4.74 -6.75
N GLU A 407 3.58 -5.19 -7.77
CA GLU A 407 4.34 -6.44 -7.76
C GLU A 407 5.44 -6.40 -6.70
N ILE A 408 6.17 -5.29 -6.58
CA ILE A 408 7.16 -5.09 -5.54
C ILE A 408 6.52 -5.19 -4.14
N GLY A 409 5.38 -4.56 -3.92
CA GLY A 409 4.66 -4.64 -2.65
C GLY A 409 4.14 -6.03 -2.32
N HIS A 410 3.72 -6.82 -3.31
CA HIS A 410 3.28 -8.20 -3.12
C HIS A 410 4.45 -9.13 -2.81
N GLY A 411 5.60 -8.94 -3.47
CA GLY A 411 6.84 -9.67 -3.16
C GLY A 411 7.29 -9.42 -1.72
N ALA A 412 7.34 -8.17 -1.30
CA ALA A 412 7.72 -7.79 0.05
C ALA A 412 6.76 -8.33 1.13
N LEU A 413 5.45 -8.46 0.82
CA LEU A 413 4.49 -9.10 1.73
C LEU A 413 4.85 -10.58 1.96
N ALA A 414 5.12 -11.32 0.89
CA ALA A 414 5.48 -12.73 0.98
C ALA A 414 6.85 -12.91 1.64
N GLU A 415 7.83 -12.05 1.33
CA GLU A 415 9.14 -12.06 1.98
C GLU A 415 9.01 -11.91 3.50
N ARG A 416 8.28 -10.91 3.95
CA ARG A 416 8.08 -10.62 5.38
C ARG A 416 7.37 -11.75 6.12
N ALA A 417 6.45 -12.47 5.47
CA ALA A 417 5.76 -13.60 6.07
C ALA A 417 6.68 -14.80 6.31
N LEU A 418 7.71 -14.97 5.49
CA LEU A 418 8.59 -16.14 5.55
C LEU A 418 9.88 -15.93 6.35
N VAL A 419 10.37 -14.69 6.45
CA VAL A 419 11.61 -14.36 7.19
C VAL A 419 11.65 -14.96 8.60
N PRO A 420 10.57 -14.94 9.41
CA PRO A 420 10.60 -15.48 10.78
C PRO A 420 10.82 -17.01 10.88
N VAL A 421 10.59 -17.74 9.81
CA VAL A 421 10.71 -19.20 9.79
C VAL A 421 11.95 -19.70 9.04
N LEU A 422 12.75 -18.79 8.46
CA LEU A 422 13.97 -19.19 7.77
C LEU A 422 15.07 -19.59 8.76
N PRO A 423 15.92 -20.57 8.40
CA PRO A 423 17.07 -20.95 9.21
C PRO A 423 18.10 -19.81 9.29
N SER A 424 18.90 -19.80 10.34
CA SER A 424 20.02 -18.88 10.48
C SER A 424 21.09 -19.12 9.38
N LEU A 425 21.99 -18.15 9.20
CA LEU A 425 23.12 -18.31 8.27
C LEU A 425 24.06 -19.44 8.69
N GLU A 426 24.19 -19.69 10.00
CA GLU A 426 25.04 -20.75 10.55
C GLU A 426 24.44 -22.14 10.27
N GLU A 427 23.12 -22.29 10.36
CA GLU A 427 22.41 -23.55 10.10
C GLU A 427 22.31 -23.86 8.60
N PHE A 428 22.14 -22.81 7.78
CA PHE A 428 21.93 -22.95 6.33
C PHE A 428 22.64 -21.82 5.57
N PRO A 429 23.95 -22.00 5.22
CA PRO A 429 24.82 -20.93 4.72
C PRO A 429 24.61 -20.61 3.23
N TYR A 430 23.37 -20.41 2.81
CA TYR A 430 23.00 -20.09 1.43
C TYR A 430 22.22 -18.79 1.35
N THR A 431 22.43 -18.04 0.28
CA THR A 431 21.48 -17.04 -0.21
C THR A 431 20.26 -17.77 -0.77
N ILE A 432 19.07 -17.33 -0.42
CA ILE A 432 17.81 -17.96 -0.83
C ILE A 432 17.04 -16.96 -1.69
N ARG A 433 16.71 -17.35 -2.92
CA ARG A 433 15.87 -16.54 -3.80
C ARG A 433 14.61 -17.30 -4.21
N CYS A 434 13.44 -16.81 -3.80
CA CYS A 434 12.15 -17.26 -4.29
C CYS A 434 11.61 -16.32 -5.38
N VAL A 435 11.01 -16.90 -6.41
CA VAL A 435 10.31 -16.16 -7.46
C VAL A 435 8.94 -16.76 -7.63
N SER A 436 7.89 -15.98 -7.36
CA SER A 436 6.49 -16.38 -7.52
C SER A 436 5.94 -15.83 -8.82
N GLU A 437 5.55 -16.74 -9.72
CA GLU A 437 4.89 -16.46 -10.99
C GLU A 437 3.39 -16.69 -10.84
N VAL A 438 2.58 -15.65 -11.00
CA VAL A 438 1.12 -15.79 -11.02
C VAL A 438 0.69 -16.34 -12.36
N LEU A 439 0.17 -17.57 -12.37
CA LEU A 439 -0.29 -18.24 -13.60
C LEU A 439 -1.76 -17.92 -13.90
N SER A 440 -2.59 -17.80 -12.85
CA SER A 440 -3.99 -17.42 -12.95
C SER A 440 -4.43 -16.63 -11.72
N SER A 441 -5.28 -15.63 -11.89
CA SER A 441 -5.73 -14.74 -10.80
C SER A 441 -7.23 -14.59 -10.74
N ASN A 442 -7.81 -15.03 -9.64
CA ASN A 442 -9.15 -14.64 -9.18
C ASN A 442 -9.08 -14.13 -7.73
N GLY A 443 -8.14 -13.19 -7.49
CA GLY A 443 -7.91 -12.55 -6.18
C GLY A 443 -6.96 -13.31 -5.24
N SER A 444 -6.40 -12.60 -4.28
CA SER A 444 -5.51 -13.10 -3.20
C SER A 444 -4.24 -13.83 -3.68
N THR A 445 -3.65 -13.35 -4.77
CA THR A 445 -2.45 -13.96 -5.38
C THR A 445 -1.20 -13.77 -4.54
N SER A 446 -1.06 -12.66 -3.79
CA SER A 446 0.06 -12.45 -2.87
C SER A 446 0.04 -13.44 -1.71
N GLN A 447 -1.15 -13.79 -1.19
CA GLN A 447 -1.31 -14.83 -0.18
C GLN A 447 -1.01 -16.22 -0.76
N ALA A 448 -1.41 -16.47 -2.01
CA ALA A 448 -1.06 -17.72 -2.70
C ALA A 448 0.46 -17.83 -2.93
N SER A 449 1.18 -16.70 -3.14
CA SER A 449 2.63 -16.71 -3.27
C SER A 449 3.35 -17.09 -1.97
N ILE A 450 2.79 -16.77 -0.80
CA ILE A 450 3.29 -17.23 0.50
C ILE A 450 3.20 -18.76 0.57
N CYS A 451 2.04 -19.33 0.23
CA CYS A 451 1.82 -20.76 0.23
C CYS A 451 2.77 -21.49 -0.76
N GLY A 452 2.86 -20.97 -2.00
CA GLY A 452 3.77 -21.52 -3.01
C GLY A 452 5.24 -21.44 -2.61
N SER A 453 5.64 -20.37 -1.89
CA SER A 453 7.01 -20.22 -1.40
C SER A 453 7.35 -21.20 -0.27
N THR A 454 6.41 -21.46 0.65
CA THR A 454 6.57 -22.52 1.65
C THR A 454 6.85 -23.86 0.96
N LEU A 455 6.04 -24.23 -0.05
CA LEU A 455 6.22 -25.46 -0.81
C LEU A 455 7.59 -25.51 -1.52
N ALA A 456 7.99 -24.42 -2.20
CA ALA A 456 9.24 -24.36 -2.93
C ALA A 456 10.49 -24.40 -2.01
N LEU A 457 10.41 -23.76 -0.83
CA LEU A 457 11.48 -23.81 0.18
C LEU A 457 11.67 -25.22 0.72
N MET A 458 10.57 -25.91 1.04
CA MET A 458 10.62 -27.28 1.53
C MET A 458 11.11 -28.26 0.45
N ASP A 459 10.67 -28.09 -0.81
CA ASP A 459 11.14 -28.88 -1.96
C ASP A 459 12.65 -28.67 -2.22
N ALA A 460 13.16 -27.45 -2.00
CA ALA A 460 14.59 -27.14 -2.08
C ALA A 460 15.42 -27.64 -0.88
N GLY A 461 14.80 -28.27 0.10
CA GLY A 461 15.47 -28.76 1.32
C GLY A 461 15.87 -27.66 2.30
N VAL A 462 15.29 -26.47 2.23
CA VAL A 462 15.51 -25.40 3.22
C VAL A 462 14.84 -25.81 4.54
N PRO A 463 15.58 -25.92 5.66
CA PRO A 463 15.02 -26.34 6.94
C PRO A 463 14.26 -25.21 7.62
N ILE A 464 13.10 -24.83 7.07
CA ILE A 464 12.24 -23.82 7.68
C ILE A 464 11.68 -24.30 9.01
N LYS A 465 11.54 -23.40 9.99
CA LYS A 465 11.05 -23.70 11.34
C LYS A 465 9.62 -24.26 11.33
N ALA A 466 8.77 -23.73 10.46
CA ALA A 466 7.37 -24.13 10.30
C ALA A 466 6.85 -23.73 8.91
N PRO A 467 5.83 -24.41 8.36
CA PRO A 467 5.17 -23.98 7.14
C PRO A 467 4.36 -22.69 7.41
N VAL A 468 4.38 -21.77 6.45
CA VAL A 468 3.61 -20.53 6.49
C VAL A 468 2.57 -20.54 5.37
N ALA A 469 1.36 -20.15 5.67
CA ALA A 469 0.28 -19.99 4.70
C ALA A 469 -0.26 -18.55 4.73
N GLY A 470 -0.80 -18.11 3.61
CA GLY A 470 -1.43 -16.80 3.46
C GLY A 470 -2.89 -16.92 3.02
N ILE A 471 -3.75 -16.11 3.65
CA ILE A 471 -5.16 -15.98 3.28
C ILE A 471 -5.60 -14.53 3.42
N SER A 472 -6.59 -14.09 2.60
CA SER A 472 -7.21 -12.79 2.75
C SER A 472 -8.43 -12.84 3.64
N CYS A 473 -8.67 -11.74 4.37
CA CYS A 473 -9.93 -11.48 5.05
C CYS A 473 -10.50 -10.17 4.50
N GLY A 474 -11.74 -10.22 4.03
CA GLY A 474 -12.48 -9.07 3.53
C GLY A 474 -13.32 -8.44 4.63
N LEU A 475 -13.45 -7.11 4.62
CA LEU A 475 -14.37 -6.33 5.45
C LEU A 475 -15.30 -5.53 4.53
N ILE A 476 -16.61 -5.69 4.71
CA ILE A 476 -17.63 -4.92 4.02
C ILE A 476 -18.40 -4.12 5.07
N THR A 477 -18.57 -2.83 4.82
CA THR A 477 -19.27 -1.92 5.74
C THR A 477 -20.32 -1.10 5.01
N GLU A 478 -21.44 -0.80 5.67
CA GLU A 478 -22.49 0.13 5.20
C GLU A 478 -23.17 0.77 6.42
N GLY A 479 -22.86 2.04 6.66
CA GLY A 479 -23.23 2.69 7.92
C GLY A 479 -22.64 1.95 9.10
N ASP A 480 -23.47 1.54 10.05
CA ASP A 480 -23.07 0.77 11.24
C ASP A 480 -23.06 -0.75 11.01
N ARG A 481 -23.52 -1.21 9.84
CA ARG A 481 -23.51 -2.64 9.47
C ARG A 481 -22.13 -3.02 8.94
N TRP A 482 -21.64 -4.15 9.35
CA TRP A 482 -20.39 -4.71 8.84
C TRP A 482 -20.44 -6.24 8.79
N MET A 483 -19.62 -6.80 7.94
CA MET A 483 -19.42 -8.23 7.78
C MET A 483 -17.97 -8.49 7.40
N THR A 484 -17.40 -9.56 7.94
CA THR A 484 -16.12 -10.10 7.47
C THR A 484 -16.36 -11.38 6.67
N MET A 485 -15.44 -11.65 5.73
CA MET A 485 -15.44 -12.92 4.98
C MET A 485 -14.01 -13.39 4.76
N LEU A 486 -13.82 -14.70 4.79
CA LEU A 486 -12.54 -15.34 4.57
C LEU A 486 -12.38 -15.73 3.09
N ASP A 487 -11.19 -15.48 2.51
CA ASP A 487 -10.82 -15.79 1.11
C ASP A 487 -11.69 -15.00 0.12
#